data_27d0caf1244143105c36a8ce111388a4
#
_entry.id   27d0caf1244143105c36a8ce111388a4
#
_cell.length_a   1.000
_cell.length_b   1.000
_cell.length_c   1.000
_cell.angle_alpha   90.00
_cell.angle_beta   90.00
_cell.angle_gamma   90.00
#
_symmetry.space_group_name_H-M   'P 1'
#
loop_
_entity.id
_entity.type
_entity.pdbx_description
1 polymer ?
#
loop_
_entity_poly.entity_id
_entity_poly.type
_entity_poly.pdbx_seq_one_letter_code
_entity_poly.pdbx_strand_id
1 'polypeptide(L)'
;MGSGKSTVGRMLAAQLAWHFADLDAEIERESGLSISQIFAQKGETVFREIEHECLARVLGSAAARNMRLVLALGGGTFTQSRNGALIRELGAAVIWLDCSAEDLLQRCVLMGDRPLFRDEASFRKLYEERLPHYRQADYRVESGGEPMRVVEQILALGIFGRSGQTQAGGNLPGAPLS
;
A
#
# COMPACT_ATOMS: atom_id res chain seq x y z
N MET A 1 6.72 6.54 4.79
CA MET A 1 7.65 6.43 5.94
C MET A 1 6.91 6.94 7.16
N GLY A 2 6.82 6.16 8.25
CA GLY A 2 6.15 6.62 9.47
C GLY A 2 4.62 6.92 9.40
N SER A 3 3.97 6.77 8.25
CA SER A 3 2.54 7.09 8.06
C SER A 3 1.57 6.04 8.65
N GLY A 4 2.08 5.00 9.31
CA GLY A 4 1.25 3.98 9.96
C GLY A 4 0.70 2.89 9.04
N LYS A 5 1.22 2.72 7.81
CA LYS A 5 0.72 1.76 6.81
C LYS A 5 0.54 0.34 7.34
N SER A 6 1.54 -0.21 8.01
CA SER A 6 1.49 -1.58 8.53
C SER A 6 0.45 -1.73 9.65
N THR A 7 0.31 -0.72 10.51
CA THR A 7 -0.71 -0.71 11.59
C THR A 7 -2.11 -0.58 11.00
N VAL A 8 -2.35 0.46 10.21
CA VAL A 8 -3.65 0.72 9.57
C VAL A 8 -4.03 -0.44 8.65
N GLY A 9 -3.08 -0.94 7.83
CA GLY A 9 -3.33 -2.05 6.92
C GLY A 9 -3.74 -3.33 7.64
N ARG A 10 -3.09 -3.67 8.75
CA ARG A 10 -3.44 -4.84 9.57
C ARG A 10 -4.84 -4.70 10.20
N MET A 11 -5.15 -3.52 10.72
CA MET A 11 -6.47 -3.24 11.30
C MET A 11 -7.56 -3.27 10.23
N LEU A 12 -7.30 -2.67 9.06
CA LEU A 12 -8.22 -2.70 7.92
C LEU A 12 -8.49 -4.13 7.45
N ALA A 13 -7.45 -4.93 7.29
CA ALA A 13 -7.58 -6.33 6.90
C ALA A 13 -8.41 -7.13 7.90
N ALA A 14 -8.21 -6.90 9.21
CA ALA A 14 -9.01 -7.53 10.26
C ALA A 14 -10.49 -7.15 10.17
N GLN A 15 -10.82 -5.88 9.95
CA GLN A 15 -12.19 -5.39 9.81
C GLN A 15 -12.88 -5.97 8.56
N LEU A 16 -12.13 -6.18 7.47
CA LEU A 16 -12.63 -6.74 6.22
C LEU A 16 -12.66 -8.28 6.21
N ALA A 17 -12.08 -8.95 7.19
CA ALA A 17 -11.76 -10.38 7.17
C ALA A 17 -10.92 -10.77 5.93
N TRP A 18 -9.95 -9.93 5.56
CA TRP A 18 -9.02 -10.12 4.46
C TRP A 18 -7.63 -10.50 4.98
N HIS A 19 -6.79 -11.04 4.10
CA HIS A 19 -5.39 -11.26 4.41
C HIS A 19 -4.64 -9.93 4.50
N PHE A 20 -3.61 -9.91 5.34
CA PHE A 20 -2.67 -8.80 5.42
C PHE A 20 -1.27 -9.27 5.09
N ALA A 21 -0.54 -8.47 4.30
CA ALA A 21 0.90 -8.62 4.11
C ALA A 21 1.58 -7.24 4.16
N ASP A 22 2.84 -7.24 4.56
CA ASP A 22 3.73 -6.08 4.49
C ASP A 22 4.88 -6.43 3.56
N LEU A 23 5.04 -5.66 2.48
CA LEU A 23 6.01 -5.98 1.42
C LEU A 23 7.44 -5.99 1.94
N ASP A 24 7.79 -5.04 2.84
CA ASP A 24 9.12 -4.98 3.44
C ASP A 24 9.39 -6.27 4.26
N ALA A 25 8.40 -6.72 5.04
CA ALA A 25 8.51 -7.96 5.81
C ALA A 25 8.61 -9.21 4.92
N GLU A 26 7.88 -9.25 3.79
CA GLU A 26 7.99 -10.35 2.82
C GLU A 26 9.38 -10.41 2.19
N ILE A 27 9.96 -9.25 1.82
CA ILE A 27 11.32 -9.16 1.29
C ILE A 27 12.34 -9.68 2.31
N GLU A 28 12.24 -9.25 3.57
CA GLU A 28 13.14 -9.68 4.63
C GLU A 28 13.05 -11.19 4.90
N ARG A 29 11.82 -11.71 4.94
CA ARG A 29 11.56 -13.14 5.13
C ARG A 29 12.19 -14.00 4.03
N GLU A 30 12.15 -13.54 2.78
CA GLU A 30 12.65 -14.31 1.63
C GLU A 30 14.14 -14.18 1.42
N SER A 31 14.66 -12.99 1.64
CA SER A 31 16.10 -12.73 1.47
C SER A 31 16.94 -13.25 2.66
N GLY A 32 16.32 -13.45 3.82
CA GLY A 32 17.02 -13.72 5.07
C GLY A 32 17.84 -12.53 5.59
N LEU A 33 17.67 -11.35 5.01
CA LEU A 33 18.40 -10.12 5.32
C LEU A 33 17.38 -9.00 5.64
N SER A 34 17.73 -8.10 6.57
CA SER A 34 16.96 -6.88 6.76
C SER A 34 17.08 -5.96 5.54
N ILE A 35 16.07 -5.08 5.34
CA ILE A 35 16.11 -4.06 4.28
C ILE A 35 17.44 -3.27 4.33
N SER A 36 17.85 -2.87 5.52
CA SER A 36 19.12 -2.15 5.74
C SER A 36 20.32 -2.96 5.29
N GLN A 37 20.36 -4.26 5.57
CA GLN A 37 21.44 -5.15 5.12
C GLN A 37 21.45 -5.32 3.60
N ILE A 38 20.29 -5.43 2.97
CA ILE A 38 20.19 -5.49 1.50
C ILE A 38 20.77 -4.22 0.87
N PHE A 39 20.37 -3.04 1.38
CA PHE A 39 20.93 -1.77 0.90
C PHE A 39 22.44 -1.67 1.09
N ALA A 40 22.95 -2.06 2.27
CA ALA A 40 24.37 -1.99 2.58
C ALA A 40 25.22 -2.97 1.75
N GLN A 41 24.73 -4.18 1.51
CA GLN A 41 25.48 -5.24 0.86
C GLN A 41 25.31 -5.26 -0.67
N LYS A 42 24.12 -4.91 -1.17
CA LYS A 42 23.74 -5.07 -2.59
C LYS A 42 23.40 -3.75 -3.29
N GLY A 43 23.19 -2.66 -2.54
CA GLY A 43 22.85 -1.37 -3.06
C GLY A 43 21.36 -1.21 -3.46
N GLU A 44 20.99 0.03 -3.78
CA GLU A 44 19.59 0.36 -4.06
C GLU A 44 19.05 -0.33 -5.32
N THR A 45 19.84 -0.38 -6.40
CA THR A 45 19.39 -0.99 -7.67
C THR A 45 18.96 -2.44 -7.47
N VAL A 46 19.77 -3.25 -6.77
CA VAL A 46 19.42 -4.65 -6.50
C VAL A 46 18.24 -4.77 -5.55
N PHE A 47 18.14 -3.89 -4.55
CA PHE A 47 16.95 -3.84 -3.70
C PHE A 47 15.68 -3.59 -4.51
N ARG A 48 15.70 -2.66 -5.48
CA ARG A 48 14.53 -2.37 -6.32
C ARG A 48 14.11 -3.54 -7.22
N GLU A 49 15.05 -4.36 -7.67
CA GLU A 49 14.72 -5.61 -8.39
C GLU A 49 14.03 -6.61 -7.45
N ILE A 50 14.61 -6.87 -6.29
CA ILE A 50 14.02 -7.76 -5.25
C ILE A 50 12.63 -7.27 -4.85
N GLU A 51 12.46 -5.96 -4.63
CA GLU A 51 11.18 -5.35 -4.28
C GLU A 51 10.11 -5.58 -5.37
N HIS A 52 10.48 -5.38 -6.64
CA HIS A 52 9.58 -5.61 -7.77
C HIS A 52 9.17 -7.07 -7.89
N GLU A 53 10.13 -8.01 -7.84
CA GLU A 53 9.86 -9.44 -7.93
C GLU A 53 8.98 -9.92 -6.78
N CYS A 54 9.25 -9.46 -5.56
CA CYS A 54 8.43 -9.77 -4.39
C CYS A 54 7.00 -9.25 -4.55
N LEU A 55 6.84 -8.00 -5.00
CA LEU A 55 5.54 -7.40 -5.27
C LEU A 55 4.75 -8.21 -6.31
N ALA A 56 5.38 -8.54 -7.43
CA ALA A 56 4.75 -9.30 -8.51
C ALA A 56 4.27 -10.67 -8.02
N ARG A 57 5.07 -11.36 -7.22
CA ARG A 57 4.73 -12.67 -6.68
C ARG A 57 3.61 -12.59 -5.63
N VAL A 58 3.64 -11.62 -4.73
CA VAL A 58 2.59 -11.45 -3.70
C VAL A 58 1.25 -11.13 -4.38
N LEU A 59 1.21 -10.16 -5.26
CA LEU A 59 -0.02 -9.79 -5.96
C LEU A 59 -0.50 -10.89 -6.92
N GLY A 60 0.40 -11.51 -7.69
CA GLY A 60 0.08 -12.62 -8.58
C GLY A 60 -0.47 -13.84 -7.83
N SER A 61 0.09 -14.16 -6.67
CA SER A 61 -0.42 -15.24 -5.82
C SER A 61 -1.82 -14.93 -5.26
N ALA A 62 -2.07 -13.69 -4.86
CA ALA A 62 -3.38 -13.26 -4.39
C ALA A 62 -4.42 -13.35 -5.52
N ALA A 63 -4.09 -12.87 -6.71
CA ALA A 63 -4.97 -12.94 -7.88
C ALA A 63 -5.27 -14.39 -8.29
N ALA A 64 -4.25 -15.25 -8.40
CA ALA A 64 -4.41 -16.65 -8.80
C ALA A 64 -5.28 -17.45 -7.81
N ARG A 65 -5.28 -17.08 -6.54
CA ARG A 65 -6.08 -17.73 -5.49
C ARG A 65 -7.41 -17.04 -5.22
N ASN A 66 -7.75 -15.99 -5.97
CA ASN A 66 -8.89 -15.11 -5.69
C ASN A 66 -8.92 -14.65 -4.21
N MET A 67 -7.75 -14.37 -3.67
CA MET A 67 -7.55 -14.01 -2.27
C MET A 67 -7.65 -12.49 -2.10
N ARG A 68 -8.49 -12.05 -1.19
CA ARG A 68 -8.60 -10.64 -0.83
C ARG A 68 -7.44 -10.27 0.08
N LEU A 69 -6.67 -9.24 -0.31
CA LEU A 69 -5.42 -8.86 0.34
C LEU A 69 -5.37 -7.36 0.59
N VAL A 70 -4.95 -6.98 1.78
CA VAL A 70 -4.44 -5.65 2.10
C VAL A 70 -2.92 -5.75 2.13
N LEU A 71 -2.25 -5.04 1.23
CA LEU A 71 -0.78 -5.04 1.13
C LEU A 71 -0.23 -3.66 1.53
N ALA A 72 0.57 -3.62 2.59
CA ALA A 72 1.34 -2.43 2.95
C ALA A 72 2.60 -2.36 2.08
N LEU A 73 2.80 -1.23 1.40
CA LEU A 73 3.95 -1.00 0.52
C LEU A 73 5.04 -0.18 1.22
N GLY A 74 6.29 -0.45 0.90
CA GLY A 74 7.41 0.41 1.23
C GLY A 74 7.24 1.83 0.67
N GLY A 75 7.85 2.84 1.31
CA GLY A 75 7.67 4.24 0.88
C GLY A 75 8.22 4.55 -0.51
N GLY A 76 9.09 3.72 -1.06
CA GLY A 76 9.65 3.87 -2.41
C GLY A 76 9.01 2.94 -3.45
N THR A 77 8.22 1.97 -3.05
CA THR A 77 7.67 0.94 -3.94
C THR A 77 6.77 1.55 -5.02
N PHE A 78 5.82 2.39 -4.63
CA PHE A 78 4.87 3.02 -5.56
C PHE A 78 5.50 4.13 -6.40
N THR A 79 6.69 4.64 -6.03
CA THR A 79 7.40 5.62 -6.84
C THR A 79 8.10 5.02 -8.07
N GLN A 80 8.22 3.69 -8.12
CA GLN A 80 8.72 2.97 -9.29
C GLN A 80 7.60 2.78 -10.32
N SER A 81 7.75 3.36 -11.51
CA SER A 81 6.71 3.33 -12.56
C SER A 81 6.26 1.90 -12.91
N ARG A 82 7.19 0.94 -12.94
CA ARG A 82 6.89 -0.47 -13.21
C ARG A 82 6.01 -1.11 -12.14
N ASN A 83 6.20 -0.74 -10.86
CA ASN A 83 5.36 -1.23 -9.77
C ASN A 83 3.95 -0.65 -9.85
N GLY A 84 3.83 0.65 -10.14
CA GLY A 84 2.53 1.28 -10.37
C GLY A 84 1.77 0.68 -11.56
N ALA A 85 2.47 0.34 -12.65
CA ALA A 85 1.89 -0.35 -13.79
C ALA A 85 1.36 -1.74 -13.41
N LEU A 86 2.17 -2.54 -12.73
CA LEU A 86 1.80 -3.89 -12.26
C LEU A 86 0.57 -3.86 -11.33
N ILE A 87 0.53 -2.92 -10.38
CA ILE A 87 -0.60 -2.78 -9.44
C ILE A 87 -1.90 -2.49 -10.21
N ARG A 88 -1.85 -1.57 -11.20
CA ARG A 88 -3.01 -1.23 -12.03
C ARG A 88 -3.44 -2.39 -12.94
N GLU A 89 -2.48 -3.10 -13.53
CA GLU A 89 -2.77 -4.28 -14.37
C GLU A 89 -3.53 -5.37 -13.62
N LEU A 90 -3.19 -5.56 -12.34
CA LEU A 90 -3.87 -6.53 -11.48
C LEU A 90 -5.15 -5.98 -10.82
N GLY A 91 -5.57 -4.76 -11.17
CA GLY A 91 -6.82 -4.16 -10.68
C GLY A 91 -6.82 -3.84 -9.19
N ALA A 92 -5.65 -3.69 -8.57
CA ALA A 92 -5.55 -3.35 -7.16
C ALA A 92 -5.69 -1.84 -6.94
N ALA A 93 -6.55 -1.44 -6.00
CA ALA A 93 -6.71 -0.05 -5.60
C ALA A 93 -5.56 0.41 -4.70
N VAL A 94 -5.04 1.60 -4.96
CA VAL A 94 -3.97 2.23 -4.19
C VAL A 94 -4.54 3.31 -3.28
N ILE A 95 -4.29 3.19 -1.99
CA ILE A 95 -4.68 4.19 -0.99
C ILE A 95 -3.43 4.87 -0.45
N TRP A 96 -3.33 6.16 -0.66
CA TRP A 96 -2.28 6.97 -0.05
C TRP A 96 -2.72 7.43 1.34
N LEU A 97 -1.97 7.01 2.35
CA LEU A 97 -2.08 7.54 3.70
C LEU A 97 -1.28 8.83 3.78
N ASP A 98 -1.97 9.95 3.62
CA ASP A 98 -1.37 11.27 3.64
C ASP A 98 -1.17 11.74 5.08
N CYS A 99 0.07 12.07 5.40
CA CYS A 99 0.49 12.56 6.69
C CYS A 99 1.40 13.77 6.47
N SER A 100 1.30 14.77 7.32
CA SER A 100 2.18 15.94 7.20
C SER A 100 3.66 15.56 7.33
N ALA A 101 4.55 16.32 6.68
CA ALA A 101 5.97 16.08 6.82
C ALA A 101 6.44 16.20 8.28
N GLU A 102 5.82 17.11 9.03
CA GLU A 102 6.07 17.34 10.45
C GLU A 102 5.73 16.12 11.30
N ASP A 103 4.52 15.55 11.13
CA ASP A 103 4.09 14.35 11.85
C ASP A 103 4.97 13.14 11.50
N LEU A 104 5.34 13.02 10.21
CA LEU A 104 6.23 11.96 9.77
C LEU A 104 7.62 12.07 10.39
N LEU A 105 8.17 13.29 10.46
CA LEU A 105 9.45 13.55 11.13
C LEU A 105 9.41 13.19 12.61
N GLN A 106 8.40 13.65 13.33
CA GLN A 106 8.22 13.32 14.76
C GLN A 106 8.17 11.80 14.98
N ARG A 107 7.40 11.08 14.16
CA ARG A 107 7.28 9.63 14.26
C ARG A 107 8.60 8.91 13.91
N CYS A 108 9.35 9.42 12.92
CA CYS A 108 10.64 8.84 12.54
C CYS A 108 11.70 9.03 13.64
N VAL A 109 11.73 10.18 14.32
CA VAL A 109 12.62 10.42 15.46
C VAL A 109 12.34 9.45 16.60
N LEU A 110 11.06 9.16 16.89
CA LEU A 110 10.66 8.23 17.94
C LEU A 110 10.98 6.76 17.62
N MET A 111 11.09 6.40 16.35
CA MET A 111 11.31 5.00 15.92
C MET A 111 12.78 4.59 15.82
N GLY A 112 13.75 5.51 15.93
CA GLY A 112 15.19 5.25 16.14
C GLY A 112 15.96 4.47 15.08
N ASP A 113 15.32 3.87 14.09
CA ASP A 113 15.96 2.82 13.27
C ASP A 113 15.60 2.92 11.78
N ARG A 114 16.06 3.99 11.07
CA ARG A 114 15.95 4.03 9.61
C ARG A 114 17.17 4.63 8.92
N PRO A 115 17.87 3.82 8.08
CA PRO A 115 19.14 4.18 7.45
C PRO A 115 19.06 5.29 6.38
N LEU A 116 17.86 5.73 5.98
CA LEU A 116 17.69 6.68 4.88
C LEU A 116 17.66 8.16 5.31
N PHE A 117 17.73 8.46 6.60
CA PHE A 117 17.68 9.85 7.08
C PHE A 117 18.92 10.20 7.91
N ARG A 118 19.78 11.02 7.32
CA ARG A 118 20.90 11.63 8.03
C ARG A 118 20.49 12.90 8.76
N ASP A 119 19.46 13.61 8.26
CA ASP A 119 18.99 14.89 8.77
C ASP A 119 17.57 15.23 8.23
N GLU A 120 16.95 16.24 8.82
CA GLU A 120 15.62 16.76 8.46
C GLU A 120 15.55 17.25 7.01
N ALA A 121 16.60 17.89 6.50
CA ALA A 121 16.62 18.43 5.14
C ALA A 121 16.57 17.29 4.11
N SER A 122 17.34 16.22 4.33
CA SER A 122 17.31 15.02 3.49
C SER A 122 15.94 14.34 3.52
N PHE A 123 15.26 14.34 4.67
CA PHE A 123 13.89 13.81 4.79
C PHE A 123 12.91 14.64 3.96
N ARG A 124 12.89 15.97 4.14
CA ARG A 124 11.99 16.87 3.42
C ARG A 124 12.19 16.76 1.91
N LYS A 125 13.43 16.75 1.44
CA LYS A 125 13.76 16.56 0.02
C LYS A 125 13.18 15.23 -0.50
N LEU A 126 13.43 14.13 0.19
CA LEU A 126 12.90 12.81 -0.21
C LEU A 126 11.37 12.75 -0.17
N TYR A 127 10.73 13.43 0.78
CA TYR A 127 9.28 13.55 0.84
C TYR A 127 8.73 14.31 -0.37
N GLU A 128 9.30 15.46 -0.70
CA GLU A 128 8.93 16.28 -1.86
C GLU A 128 9.11 15.54 -3.19
N GLU A 129 10.22 14.82 -3.35
CA GLU A 129 10.48 13.98 -4.53
C GLU A 129 9.43 12.87 -4.72
N ARG A 130 8.91 12.32 -3.63
CA ARG A 130 7.92 11.23 -3.67
C ARG A 130 6.47 11.71 -3.80
N LEU A 131 6.18 12.92 -3.39
CA LEU A 131 4.83 13.46 -3.34
C LEU A 131 4.08 13.42 -4.69
N PRO A 132 4.72 13.76 -5.85
CA PRO A 132 4.08 13.65 -7.16
C PRO A 132 3.64 12.21 -7.51
N HIS A 133 4.40 11.22 -7.03
CA HIS A 133 4.04 9.80 -7.23
C HIS A 133 2.88 9.41 -6.33
N TYR A 134 2.89 9.79 -5.05
CA TYR A 134 1.81 9.47 -4.12
C TYR A 134 0.46 10.07 -4.55
N ARG A 135 0.49 11.25 -5.20
CA ARG A 135 -0.71 11.89 -5.77
C ARG A 135 -1.36 11.11 -6.92
N GLN A 136 -0.69 10.08 -7.45
CA GLN A 136 -1.23 9.17 -8.47
C GLN A 136 -2.00 7.99 -7.86
N ALA A 137 -2.10 7.90 -6.54
CA ALA A 137 -2.94 6.92 -5.86
C ALA A 137 -4.42 7.16 -6.19
N ASP A 138 -5.20 6.07 -6.21
CA ASP A 138 -6.64 6.14 -6.51
C ASP A 138 -7.42 6.87 -5.42
N TYR A 139 -6.95 6.75 -4.16
CA TYR A 139 -7.59 7.37 -2.99
C TYR A 139 -6.53 8.00 -2.08
N ARG A 140 -6.91 9.13 -1.50
CA ARG A 140 -6.13 9.84 -0.48
C ARG A 140 -6.91 9.86 0.82
N VAL A 141 -6.27 9.47 1.92
CA VAL A 141 -6.85 9.47 3.27
C VAL A 141 -5.88 10.14 4.23
N GLU A 142 -6.35 11.10 5.01
CA GLU A 142 -5.54 11.76 6.02
C GLU A 142 -5.19 10.78 7.15
N SER A 143 -3.91 10.68 7.50
CA SER A 143 -3.40 9.71 8.47
C SER A 143 -2.67 10.33 9.67
N GLY A 144 -2.93 11.60 9.96
CA GLY A 144 -2.35 12.31 11.11
C GLY A 144 -2.89 11.86 12.47
N GLY A 145 -4.06 11.22 12.53
CA GLY A 145 -4.77 10.84 13.74
C GLY A 145 -4.56 9.40 14.21
N GLU A 146 -5.48 8.95 15.07
CA GLU A 146 -5.52 7.57 15.56
C GLU A 146 -5.73 6.56 14.43
N PRO A 147 -5.03 5.41 14.44
CA PRO A 147 -5.12 4.41 13.38
C PRO A 147 -6.55 3.92 13.10
N MET A 148 -7.40 3.79 14.12
CA MET A 148 -8.78 3.34 13.94
C MET A 148 -9.61 4.34 13.13
N ARG A 149 -9.45 5.64 13.35
CA ARG A 149 -10.13 6.67 12.56
C ARG A 149 -9.71 6.64 11.10
N VAL A 150 -8.43 6.36 10.83
CA VAL A 150 -7.94 6.17 9.45
C VAL A 150 -8.61 4.96 8.80
N VAL A 151 -8.75 3.86 9.52
CA VAL A 151 -9.47 2.66 9.04
C VAL A 151 -10.93 2.98 8.73
N GLU A 152 -11.63 3.71 9.60
CA GLU A 152 -13.02 4.14 9.37
C GLU A 152 -13.17 4.99 8.12
N GLN A 153 -12.25 5.94 7.90
CA GLN A 153 -12.22 6.75 6.68
C GLN A 153 -12.01 5.90 5.43
N ILE A 154 -11.10 4.91 5.48
CA ILE A 154 -10.86 3.98 4.38
C ILE A 154 -12.11 3.14 4.10
N LEU A 155 -12.77 2.62 5.12
CA LEU A 155 -14.00 1.85 4.97
C LEU A 155 -15.14 2.69 4.37
N ALA A 156 -15.22 3.97 4.74
CA ALA A 156 -16.20 4.93 4.21
C ALA A 156 -16.04 5.22 2.70
N LEU A 157 -14.88 4.88 2.08
CA LEU A 157 -14.70 4.98 0.62
C LEU A 157 -15.63 4.04 -0.16
N GLY A 158 -16.19 3.00 0.47
CA GLY A 158 -17.14 2.08 -0.15
C GLY A 158 -16.56 1.18 -1.25
N ILE A 159 -15.23 1.10 -1.37
CA ILE A 159 -14.52 0.39 -2.45
C ILE A 159 -14.41 -1.12 -2.25
N PHE A 160 -14.77 -1.60 -1.06
CA PHE A 160 -14.57 -3.01 -0.67
C PHE A 160 -15.79 -3.88 -0.93
N GLY A 161 -16.54 -3.71 -2.00
CA GLY A 161 -17.76 -4.39 -2.39
C GLY A 161 -18.21 -5.58 -1.50
N ARG A 162 -19.47 -5.64 -1.10
CA ARG A 162 -20.05 -6.79 -0.37
C ARG A 162 -19.88 -8.05 -1.21
N SER A 163 -19.23 -9.05 -0.65
CA SER A 163 -19.18 -10.40 -1.24
C SER A 163 -20.60 -10.93 -1.39
N GLY A 164 -21.03 -11.16 -2.64
CA GLY A 164 -22.21 -11.99 -2.92
C GLY A 164 -23.52 -11.23 -3.14
N GLN A 165 -23.62 -10.42 -4.20
CA GLN A 165 -24.85 -10.31 -4.97
C GLN A 165 -24.49 -10.29 -6.44
N THR A 166 -24.42 -11.49 -7.03
CA THR A 166 -24.66 -11.70 -8.47
C THR A 166 -26.02 -11.08 -8.76
N GLN A 167 -26.06 -9.98 -9.48
CA GLN A 167 -27.31 -9.52 -10.08
C GLN A 167 -27.70 -10.54 -11.16
N ALA A 168 -28.49 -11.51 -10.76
CA ALA A 168 -29.27 -12.31 -11.69
C ALA A 168 -30.30 -11.41 -12.37
N GLY A 169 -30.21 -11.39 -13.70
CA GLY A 169 -31.08 -10.85 -14.69
C GLY A 169 -32.37 -10.15 -14.25
N GLY A 170 -32.40 -8.84 -14.40
CA GLY A 170 -33.64 -8.09 -14.53
C GLY A 170 -34.22 -8.33 -15.92
N ASN A 171 -35.19 -9.21 -15.98
CA ASN A 171 -36.07 -9.46 -17.12
C ASN A 171 -36.89 -8.20 -17.39
N LEU A 172 -36.72 -7.59 -18.53
CA LEU A 172 -37.57 -6.49 -19.00
C LEU A 172 -38.92 -7.08 -19.41
N PRO A 173 -40.05 -6.56 -18.90
CA PRO A 173 -41.36 -6.97 -19.42
C PRO A 173 -41.60 -6.34 -20.77
N GLY A 174 -42.02 -7.17 -21.73
CA GLY A 174 -42.36 -6.76 -23.08
C GLY A 174 -43.54 -5.78 -23.13
N ALA A 175 -43.43 -4.83 -24.02
CA ALA A 175 -44.55 -3.96 -24.43
C ALA A 175 -45.56 -4.70 -25.27
N PRO A 176 -46.88 -4.48 -25.11
CA PRO A 176 -47.89 -5.06 -25.97
C PRO A 176 -47.98 -4.32 -27.31
N LEU A 177 -48.14 -5.11 -28.36
CA LEU A 177 -48.50 -4.66 -29.68
C LEU A 177 -49.96 -4.15 -29.68
N SER A 178 -50.22 -2.98 -30.23
CA SER A 178 -51.47 -2.54 -30.85
C SER A 178 -51.14 -1.64 -32.01
#